data_3d4174dca19dc17fbfacc89448d4820e
#
_entry.id   3d4174dca19dc17fbfacc89448d4820e
#
_cell.length_a   1.000
_cell.length_b   1.000
_cell.length_c   1.000
_cell.angle_alpha   90.00
_cell.angle_beta   90.00
_cell.angle_gamma   90.00
#
_symmetry.space_group_name_H-M   'P 1'
#
loop_
_entity.id
_entity.type
_entity.pdbx_description
1 polymer ?
#
loop_
_entity_poly.entity_id
_entity_poly.type
_entity_poly.pdbx_seq_one_letter_code
_entity_poly.pdbx_strand_id
1 'polypeptide(L)'
;MRILLSSVFLLFSLFSVGQSSLTGVVSDENGVPLPGANVVIDGTSTGVSTDFDGNFEITANQGQVLAISFIGYTTEYITVSGQSNLNISLQLDNELE
;
A
#
# COMPACT_ATOMS: atom_id res chain seq x y z
N MET A 1 -3.84 -44.82 9.72
CA MET A 1 -3.48 -44.28 8.43
C MET A 1 -4.32 -43.11 8.03
N ARG A 2 -5.61 -43.16 8.18
CA ARG A 2 -6.44 -42.03 7.79
C ARG A 2 -6.19 -40.81 8.63
N ILE A 3 -5.85 -41.00 9.91
CA ILE A 3 -5.60 -39.91 10.82
C ILE A 3 -4.35 -39.13 10.42
N LEU A 4 -3.34 -39.81 9.88
CA LEU A 4 -2.12 -39.16 9.46
C LEU A 4 -2.33 -38.27 8.25
N LEU A 5 -3.17 -38.67 7.32
CA LEU A 5 -3.47 -37.85 6.15
C LEU A 5 -4.23 -36.59 6.54
N SER A 6 -5.13 -36.72 7.50
CA SER A 6 -5.90 -35.57 7.97
C SER A 6 -4.99 -34.57 8.69
N SER A 7 -4.02 -35.06 9.43
CA SER A 7 -3.08 -34.21 10.15
C SER A 7 -2.19 -33.42 9.20
N VAL A 8 -1.74 -34.05 8.12
CA VAL A 8 -0.91 -33.38 7.12
C VAL A 8 -1.68 -32.27 6.41
N PHE A 9 -2.94 -32.52 6.12
CA PHE A 9 -3.76 -31.52 5.46
C PHE A 9 -3.97 -30.29 6.35
N LEU A 10 -4.13 -30.49 7.65
CA LEU A 10 -4.30 -29.41 8.59
C LEU A 10 -3.04 -28.56 8.70
N LEU A 11 -1.88 -29.16 8.66
CA LEU A 11 -0.63 -28.44 8.70
C LEU A 11 -0.44 -27.54 7.50
N PHE A 12 -0.90 -27.97 6.35
CA PHE A 12 -0.76 -27.19 5.13
C PHE A 12 -1.57 -25.89 5.20
N SER A 13 -2.71 -25.92 5.88
CA SER A 13 -3.54 -24.73 5.95
C SER A 13 -2.96 -23.64 6.85
N LEU A 14 -1.95 -23.96 7.65
CA LEU A 14 -1.31 -22.96 8.50
C LEU A 14 -0.30 -22.09 7.75
N PHE A 15 0.01 -22.43 6.51
CA PHE A 15 0.93 -21.64 5.74
C PHE A 15 0.26 -20.58 4.89
N SER A 16 -0.95 -20.23 5.20
CA SER A 16 -1.59 -19.17 4.47
C SER A 16 -0.98 -17.84 4.84
N VAL A 17 -0.26 -17.24 3.93
CA VAL A 17 0.32 -15.93 4.14
C VAL A 17 -0.74 -14.91 3.81
N GLY A 18 -1.24 -14.22 4.78
CA GLY A 18 -2.29 -13.26 4.57
C GLY A 18 -1.79 -12.00 3.90
N GLN A 19 -2.56 -11.48 2.98
CA GLN A 19 -2.37 -10.15 2.46
C GLN A 19 -3.03 -9.19 3.43
N SER A 20 -2.47 -8.01 3.56
CA SER A 20 -3.03 -6.99 4.44
C SER A 20 -3.73 -5.93 3.63
N SER A 21 -4.88 -5.51 4.10
CA SER A 21 -5.58 -4.38 3.52
C SER A 21 -5.06 -3.13 4.20
N LEU A 22 -4.57 -2.20 3.40
CA LEU A 22 -4.02 -0.95 3.88
C LEU A 22 -4.93 0.18 3.44
N THR A 23 -5.24 1.08 4.36
CA THR A 23 -5.97 2.30 4.04
C THR A 23 -5.07 3.48 4.33
N GLY A 24 -5.34 4.59 3.71
CA GLY A 24 -4.55 5.78 3.99
C GLY A 24 -5.10 7.02 3.35
N VAL A 25 -4.44 8.12 3.63
CA VAL A 25 -4.78 9.43 3.11
C VAL A 25 -3.52 10.04 2.52
N VAL A 26 -3.64 10.59 1.33
CA VAL A 26 -2.53 11.31 0.68
C VAL A 26 -2.88 12.79 0.66
N SER A 27 -1.98 13.62 1.17
CA SER A 27 -2.17 15.06 1.21
C SER A 27 -0.89 15.77 0.79
N ASP A 28 -0.98 17.07 0.59
CA ASP A 28 0.21 17.87 0.29
C ASP A 28 0.89 18.30 1.59
N GLU A 29 1.92 19.14 1.49
CA GLU A 29 2.66 19.55 2.67
C GLU A 29 1.85 20.46 3.59
N ASN A 30 0.74 20.99 3.13
CA ASN A 30 -0.14 21.81 3.96
C ASN A 30 -1.34 21.03 4.50
N GLY A 31 -1.37 19.74 4.28
CA GLY A 31 -2.46 18.91 4.77
C GLY A 31 -3.69 18.88 3.89
N VAL A 32 -3.61 19.44 2.68
CA VAL A 32 -4.74 19.44 1.75
C VAL A 32 -4.79 18.11 1.03
N PRO A 33 -5.92 17.41 1.04
CA PRO A 33 -6.01 16.11 0.38
C PRO A 33 -5.72 16.21 -1.13
N LEU A 34 -5.08 15.18 -1.66
CA LEU A 34 -4.73 15.12 -3.08
C LEU A 34 -5.58 14.03 -3.76
N PRO A 35 -6.67 14.42 -4.41
CA PRO A 35 -7.47 13.44 -5.15
C PRO A 35 -6.76 13.05 -6.44
N GLY A 36 -6.88 11.80 -6.81
CA GLY A 36 -6.26 11.31 -8.05
C GLY A 36 -4.79 10.99 -7.93
N ALA A 37 -4.23 10.97 -6.73
CA ALA A 37 -2.87 10.52 -6.54
C ALA A 37 -2.79 9.02 -6.77
N ASN A 38 -1.65 8.54 -7.27
CA ASN A 38 -1.47 7.12 -7.57
C ASN A 38 -0.75 6.43 -6.44
N VAL A 39 -1.27 5.27 -6.02
CA VAL A 39 -0.63 4.42 -5.04
C VAL A 39 -0.43 3.07 -5.70
N VAL A 40 0.82 2.72 -5.99
CA VAL A 40 1.16 1.53 -6.77
C VAL A 40 2.11 0.65 -5.97
N ILE A 41 1.94 -0.65 -6.06
CA ILE A 41 2.91 -1.57 -5.48
C ILE A 41 4.12 -1.59 -6.41
N ASP A 42 5.24 -1.08 -5.92
CA ASP A 42 6.44 -0.88 -6.73
C ASP A 42 6.88 -2.19 -7.38
N GLY A 43 7.23 -2.14 -8.63
CA GLY A 43 7.63 -3.31 -9.41
C GLY A 43 6.47 -4.11 -9.98
N THR A 44 5.23 -3.67 -9.77
CA THR A 44 4.05 -4.33 -10.31
C THR A 44 3.15 -3.30 -10.99
N SER A 45 2.09 -3.79 -11.62
CA SER A 45 1.08 -2.90 -12.20
C SER A 45 -0.14 -2.77 -11.30
N THR A 46 -0.08 -3.27 -10.08
CA THR A 46 -1.20 -3.18 -9.14
C THR A 46 -1.19 -1.82 -8.46
N GLY A 47 -2.28 -1.11 -8.56
CA GLY A 47 -2.35 0.21 -7.93
C GLY A 47 -3.77 0.72 -7.85
N VAL A 48 -3.95 1.79 -7.10
CA VAL A 48 -5.22 2.48 -6.92
C VAL A 48 -4.98 3.98 -6.98
N SER A 49 -6.06 4.74 -7.12
CA SER A 49 -6.01 6.20 -7.07
C SER A 49 -6.77 6.69 -5.85
N THR A 50 -6.37 7.81 -5.32
CA THR A 50 -7.08 8.40 -4.18
C THR A 50 -8.41 9.02 -4.63
N ASP A 51 -9.36 9.04 -3.71
CA ASP A 51 -10.66 9.64 -3.95
C ASP A 51 -10.62 11.15 -3.67
N PHE A 52 -11.80 11.80 -3.63
CA PHE A 52 -11.86 13.23 -3.44
C PHE A 52 -11.29 13.70 -2.12
N ASP A 53 -11.30 12.85 -1.11
CA ASP A 53 -10.78 13.20 0.20
C ASP A 53 -9.34 12.73 0.36
N GLY A 54 -8.71 12.26 -0.70
CA GLY A 54 -7.34 11.75 -0.64
C GLY A 54 -7.23 10.36 -0.06
N ASN A 55 -8.34 9.67 0.13
CA ASN A 55 -8.33 8.33 0.74
C ASN A 55 -8.05 7.25 -0.28
N PHE A 56 -7.37 6.21 0.14
CA PHE A 56 -7.15 5.05 -0.71
C PHE A 56 -7.20 3.77 0.12
N GLU A 57 -7.41 2.66 -0.57
CA GLU A 57 -7.34 1.33 0.03
C GLU A 57 -6.64 0.41 -0.95
N ILE A 58 -5.65 -0.33 -0.49
CA ILE A 58 -4.90 -1.23 -1.34
C ILE A 58 -4.52 -2.47 -0.53
N THR A 59 -4.44 -3.62 -1.20
CA THR A 59 -4.03 -4.86 -0.57
C THR A 59 -2.58 -5.15 -0.94
N ALA A 60 -1.75 -5.36 0.04
CA ALA A 60 -0.33 -5.60 -0.17
C ALA A 60 0.23 -6.56 0.87
N ASN A 61 1.35 -7.17 0.54
CA ASN A 61 2.04 -8.07 1.46
C ASN A 61 3.14 -7.33 2.18
N GLN A 62 3.48 -7.82 3.36
CA GLN A 62 4.59 -7.25 4.10
C GLN A 62 5.87 -7.33 3.26
N GLY A 63 6.67 -6.31 3.31
CA GLY A 63 7.91 -6.23 2.57
C GLY A 63 7.76 -5.58 1.20
N GLN A 64 6.56 -5.46 0.70
CA GLN A 64 6.35 -4.74 -0.57
C GLN A 64 6.45 -3.24 -0.35
N VAL A 65 6.79 -2.52 -1.38
CA VAL A 65 6.97 -1.08 -1.32
C VAL A 65 5.82 -0.42 -2.09
N LEU A 66 5.20 0.58 -1.48
CA LEU A 66 4.19 1.38 -2.15
C LEU A 66 4.86 2.64 -2.69
N ALA A 67 4.60 2.95 -3.94
CA ALA A 67 5.07 4.19 -4.56
C ALA A 67 3.87 5.11 -4.70
N ILE A 68 3.90 6.25 -4.05
CA ILE A 68 2.81 7.22 -4.06
C ILE A 68 3.27 8.42 -4.87
N SER A 69 2.54 8.76 -5.91
CA SER A 69 2.94 9.83 -6.83
C SER A 69 1.77 10.69 -7.23
N PHE A 70 2.07 11.92 -7.56
CA PHE A 70 1.09 12.86 -8.08
C PHE A 70 1.87 13.88 -8.93
N ILE A 71 1.23 14.38 -9.99
CA ILE A 71 1.88 15.31 -10.88
C ILE A 71 2.36 16.54 -10.13
N GLY A 72 3.61 16.91 -10.28
CA GLY A 72 4.20 18.08 -9.62
C GLY A 72 4.75 17.81 -8.25
N TYR A 73 4.67 16.57 -7.77
CA TYR A 73 5.13 16.22 -6.43
C TYR A 73 6.20 15.13 -6.50
N THR A 74 7.06 15.10 -5.49
CA THR A 74 8.09 14.08 -5.39
C THR A 74 7.45 12.76 -4.95
N THR A 75 7.78 11.67 -5.63
CA THR A 75 7.25 10.35 -5.31
C THR A 75 7.75 9.87 -3.95
N GLU A 76 6.83 9.36 -3.13
CA GLU A 76 7.16 8.79 -1.84
C GLU A 76 7.13 7.27 -1.91
N TYR A 77 8.04 6.61 -1.21
CA TYR A 77 8.11 5.15 -1.16
C TYR A 77 7.93 4.70 0.28
N ILE A 78 6.99 3.80 0.52
CA ILE A 78 6.71 3.32 1.86
C ILE A 78 6.73 1.80 1.86
N THR A 79 7.51 1.20 2.75
CA THR A 79 7.56 -0.24 2.88
C THR A 79 6.42 -0.72 3.77
N VAL A 80 5.70 -1.75 3.32
CA VAL A 80 4.61 -2.34 4.07
C VAL A 80 5.21 -3.18 5.19
N SER A 81 4.89 -2.85 6.44
CA SER A 81 5.49 -3.53 7.59
C SER A 81 4.49 -3.75 8.72
N GLY A 82 3.26 -4.03 8.40
CA GLY A 82 2.27 -4.36 9.42
C GLY A 82 1.32 -3.24 9.80
N GLN A 83 1.58 -2.01 9.31
CA GLN A 83 0.66 -0.92 9.57
C GLN A 83 -0.62 -1.12 8.77
N SER A 84 -1.73 -0.64 9.27
CA SER A 84 -3.00 -0.76 8.55
C SER A 84 -3.54 0.57 8.08
N ASN A 85 -3.00 1.66 8.56
CA ASN A 85 -3.44 3.00 8.19
C ASN A 85 -2.23 3.89 7.96
N LEU A 86 -2.20 4.56 6.83
CA LEU A 86 -1.06 5.37 6.43
C LEU A 86 -1.48 6.82 6.24
N ASN A 87 -0.62 7.71 6.69
CA ASN A 87 -0.83 9.14 6.52
C ASN A 87 0.35 9.66 5.72
N ILE A 88 0.12 9.99 4.46
CA ILE A 88 1.19 10.29 3.53
C ILE A 88 1.11 11.74 3.11
N SER A 89 2.23 12.45 3.25
CA SER A 89 2.33 13.84 2.83
C SER A 89 3.32 13.92 1.70
N LEU A 90 2.89 14.42 0.54
CA LEU A 90 3.77 14.59 -0.61
C LEU A 90 4.30 16.01 -0.63
N GLN A 91 5.53 16.15 -1.07
CA GLN A 91 6.20 17.44 -1.17
C GLN A 91 6.26 17.88 -2.62
N LEU A 92 6.09 19.16 -2.85
CA LEU A 92 6.24 19.70 -4.20
C LEU A 92 7.65 19.43 -4.73
N ASP A 93 7.70 19.13 -6.01
CA ASP A 93 8.96 18.87 -6.66
C ASP A 93 9.57 20.19 -7.05
N ASN A 94 10.60 20.63 -6.32
CA ASN A 94 11.24 21.89 -6.54
C ASN A 94 12.54 21.80 -7.27
N GLU A 95 12.77 20.73 -8.04
CA GLU A 95 13.95 20.57 -8.67
C GLU A 95 14.12 21.33 -9.85
N LEU A 96 13.42 22.26 -10.11
CA LEU A 96 13.56 22.93 -11.22
C LEU A 96 14.43 23.95 -11.11
N GLU A 97 15.24 24.17 -11.28
CA GLU A 97 15.99 25.23 -11.16
C GLU A 97 16.72 25.42 -12.02
#